data_ef0c111be806a427c6a481aa8259646b
#
_entry.id   ef0c111be806a427c6a481aa8259646b
#
_cell.length_a   1.000
_cell.length_b   1.000
_cell.length_c   1.000
_cell.angle_alpha   90.00
_cell.angle_beta   90.00
_cell.angle_gamma   90.00
#
_symmetry.space_group_name_H-M   'P 1'
#
loop_
_entity.id
_entity.type
_entity.pdbx_description
1 polymer ?
#
loop_
_entity_poly.entity_id
_entity_poly.type
_entity_poly.pdbx_seq_one_letter_code
_entity_poly.pdbx_strand_id
1 'polypeptide(L)'
;QSFSIQVQSENLPPPPDPGTVAPPVDPTVATTTFAATQFLYTGGNPIQTGVAPGTIEPKRAAVIRGRVLNRANQPLPGVTISVLNHPEFGQTLSRADGGFDMAVNGGGPLSINYQRSGYISSQRQVTVPWQDFVVVEDVVLITRDAQTTVVDLTNTTEIQVARGSIVTDSDGTRQATLLIPPGTQAQVYNPDGTTRPVTTLTLRATEFTVGANGPKAMPGPLPANVAYTYALELSADEATIKKDGKDVLFDRPVPFYVDNFLNFPVGGAVPVGYYDSAKSA
;
A
#
# COMPACT_ATOMS: atom_id res chain seq x y z
N GLN A 1 -14.76 -10.48 20.59
CA GLN A 1 -15.47 -10.40 19.30
C GLN A 1 -14.74 -9.35 18.49
N SER A 2 -13.98 -9.78 17.48
CA SER A 2 -13.32 -8.88 16.54
C SER A 2 -14.33 -8.53 15.45
N PHE A 3 -14.71 -7.27 15.36
CA PHE A 3 -15.48 -6.74 14.24
C PHE A 3 -14.49 -6.27 13.17
N SER A 4 -14.39 -6.98 12.06
CA SER A 4 -13.79 -6.45 10.84
C SER A 4 -14.85 -5.69 10.07
N ILE A 5 -14.77 -4.36 10.09
CA ILE A 5 -15.57 -3.52 9.21
C ILE A 5 -14.87 -3.52 7.85
N GLN A 6 -15.39 -4.32 6.92
CA GLN A 6 -15.08 -4.12 5.50
C GLN A 6 -15.92 -2.93 5.01
N VAL A 7 -15.32 -1.75 5.01
CA VAL A 7 -15.92 -0.60 4.34
C VAL A 7 -15.64 -0.75 2.85
N GLN A 8 -16.68 -1.09 2.08
CA GLN A 8 -16.66 -0.95 0.63
C GLN A 8 -16.63 0.54 0.30
N SER A 9 -15.43 1.07 0.05
CA SER A 9 -15.25 2.48 -0.34
C SER A 9 -15.51 2.74 -1.83
N GLU A 10 -15.97 1.75 -2.57
CA GLU A 10 -15.99 1.77 -4.04
C GLU A 10 -16.96 2.79 -4.67
N ASN A 11 -17.86 3.42 -3.90
CA ASN A 11 -18.86 4.36 -4.43
C ASN A 11 -19.07 5.64 -3.60
N LEU A 12 -18.21 5.95 -2.65
CA LEU A 12 -18.33 7.22 -1.96
C LEU A 12 -17.71 8.34 -2.82
N PRO A 13 -18.40 9.47 -3.00
CA PRO A 13 -17.81 10.63 -3.69
C PRO A 13 -16.56 11.07 -2.93
N PRO A 14 -15.52 11.56 -3.64
CA PRO A 14 -14.33 12.10 -3.00
C PRO A 14 -14.72 13.23 -2.03
N PRO A 15 -14.09 13.34 -0.86
CA PRO A 15 -14.38 14.40 0.09
C PRO A 15 -14.05 15.79 -0.50
N PRO A 16 -14.68 16.86 -0.01
CA PRO A 16 -14.39 18.22 -0.43
C PRO A 16 -12.98 18.65 0.02
N ASP A 17 -12.45 19.70 -0.59
CA ASP A 17 -11.25 20.37 -0.11
C ASP A 17 -11.53 20.99 1.27
N PRO A 18 -10.71 20.69 2.31
CA PRO A 18 -10.84 21.31 3.63
C PRO A 18 -10.92 22.83 3.60
N GLY A 19 -10.19 23.49 2.68
CA GLY A 19 -10.23 24.95 2.53
C GLY A 19 -11.57 25.51 2.10
N THR A 20 -12.45 24.70 1.50
CA THR A 20 -13.80 25.13 1.07
C THR A 20 -14.88 24.91 2.11
N VAL A 21 -14.63 24.07 3.11
CA VAL A 21 -15.61 23.68 4.15
C VAL A 21 -15.15 24.03 5.56
N ALA A 22 -13.91 24.49 5.74
CA ALA A 22 -13.42 24.93 7.03
C ALA A 22 -14.25 26.09 7.56
N PRO A 23 -14.66 26.06 8.84
CA PRO A 23 -15.32 27.21 9.46
C PRO A 23 -14.38 28.41 9.51
N PRO A 24 -14.90 29.64 9.41
CA PRO A 24 -14.09 30.85 9.54
C PRO A 24 -13.41 30.90 10.91
N VAL A 25 -12.14 31.29 10.92
CA VAL A 25 -11.37 31.48 12.15
C VAL A 25 -11.58 32.92 12.66
N ASP A 26 -11.84 33.05 13.96
CA ASP A 26 -11.91 34.39 14.59
C ASP A 26 -10.47 34.96 14.68
N PRO A 27 -10.18 36.07 13.96
CA PRO A 27 -8.84 36.66 13.96
C PRO A 27 -8.46 37.35 15.28
N THR A 28 -9.42 37.50 16.19
CA THR A 28 -9.19 38.15 17.49
C THR A 28 -8.77 37.20 18.60
N VAL A 29 -8.85 35.89 18.35
CA VAL A 29 -8.53 34.82 19.30
C VAL A 29 -7.42 33.92 18.77
N ALA A 30 -6.45 33.59 19.64
CA ALA A 30 -5.44 32.59 19.29
C ALA A 30 -6.08 31.21 19.10
N THR A 31 -6.06 30.72 17.87
CA THR A 31 -6.65 29.41 17.51
C THR A 31 -5.59 28.31 17.59
N THR A 32 -5.89 27.27 18.35
CA THR A 32 -5.03 26.07 18.42
C THR A 32 -5.22 25.21 17.18
N THR A 33 -4.23 24.37 16.83
CA THR A 33 -4.35 23.38 15.75
C THR A 33 -5.57 22.48 15.96
N PHE A 34 -5.84 22.07 17.21
CA PHE A 34 -7.03 21.29 17.55
C PHE A 34 -8.32 22.01 17.14
N ALA A 35 -8.50 23.26 17.57
CA ALA A 35 -9.71 24.03 17.26
C ALA A 35 -9.86 24.31 15.76
N ALA A 36 -8.75 24.58 15.06
CA ALA A 36 -8.73 24.85 13.63
C ALA A 36 -9.02 23.63 12.76
N THR A 37 -8.79 22.40 13.27
CA THR A 37 -8.83 21.17 12.46
C THR A 37 -9.91 20.18 12.89
N GLN A 38 -10.60 20.41 14.00
CA GLN A 38 -11.65 19.50 14.48
C GLN A 38 -12.78 19.27 13.47
N PHE A 39 -13.06 20.21 12.57
CA PHE A 39 -14.06 20.06 11.52
C PHE A 39 -13.73 18.92 10.54
N LEU A 40 -12.48 18.49 10.46
CA LEU A 40 -12.08 17.34 9.61
C LEU A 40 -12.77 16.06 10.03
N TYR A 41 -13.00 15.85 11.34
CA TYR A 41 -13.52 14.60 11.91
C TYR A 41 -14.78 14.76 12.75
N THR A 42 -15.35 15.97 12.83
CA THR A 42 -16.59 16.25 13.57
C THR A 42 -17.68 16.80 12.64
N GLY A 43 -18.93 16.82 13.13
CA GLY A 43 -20.07 17.34 12.36
C GLY A 43 -20.85 16.23 11.63
N GLY A 44 -21.79 16.64 10.78
CA GLY A 44 -22.72 15.71 10.11
C GLY A 44 -22.10 14.97 8.90
N ASN A 45 -21.11 15.60 8.22
CA ASN A 45 -20.43 15.04 7.05
C ASN A 45 -18.92 15.30 7.16
N PRO A 46 -18.22 14.63 8.09
CA PRO A 46 -16.80 14.84 8.28
C PRO A 46 -15.97 14.28 7.11
N ILE A 47 -14.84 14.91 6.81
CA ILE A 47 -13.87 14.46 5.81
C ILE A 47 -13.21 13.16 6.26
N GLN A 48 -12.88 13.06 7.54
CA GLN A 48 -12.31 11.89 8.19
C GLN A 48 -13.40 11.21 9.01
N THR A 49 -13.65 9.94 8.76
CA THR A 49 -14.71 9.14 9.37
C THR A 49 -14.17 8.12 10.36
N GLY A 50 -15.01 7.67 11.31
CA GLY A 50 -14.64 6.63 12.28
C GLY A 50 -13.81 7.11 13.46
N VAL A 51 -13.63 8.40 13.65
CA VAL A 51 -12.95 9.00 14.82
C VAL A 51 -13.94 9.06 15.98
N ALA A 52 -13.64 8.34 17.07
CA ALA A 52 -14.48 8.40 18.26
C ALA A 52 -14.32 9.75 19.00
N PRO A 53 -15.35 10.24 19.68
CA PRO A 53 -15.25 11.46 20.49
C PRO A 53 -14.13 11.36 21.52
N GLY A 54 -13.30 12.40 21.61
CA GLY A 54 -12.18 12.46 22.58
C GLY A 54 -10.91 11.73 22.12
N THR A 55 -10.89 11.09 20.95
CA THR A 55 -9.69 10.43 20.41
C THR A 55 -8.56 11.42 20.14
N ILE A 56 -8.88 12.55 19.49
CA ILE A 56 -7.87 13.57 19.20
C ILE A 56 -7.70 14.47 20.42
N GLU A 57 -6.51 14.42 21.01
CA GLU A 57 -6.17 15.18 22.21
C GLU A 57 -5.76 16.63 21.84
N PRO A 58 -6.30 17.67 22.50
CA PRO A 58 -6.01 19.06 22.15
C PRO A 58 -4.50 19.41 22.14
N LYS A 59 -3.72 18.83 23.04
CA LYS A 59 -2.27 19.08 23.12
C LYS A 59 -1.45 18.35 22.06
N ARG A 60 -2.01 17.29 21.48
CA ARG A 60 -1.32 16.40 20.53
C ARG A 60 -1.90 16.48 19.13
N ALA A 61 -2.98 17.22 18.94
CA ALA A 61 -3.64 17.34 17.64
C ALA A 61 -2.67 17.74 16.56
N ALA A 62 -2.63 16.96 15.48
CA ALA A 62 -1.79 17.19 14.31
C ALA A 62 -2.54 16.74 13.06
N VAL A 63 -2.12 17.23 11.90
CA VAL A 63 -2.70 16.84 10.62
C VAL A 63 -1.60 16.32 9.69
N ILE A 64 -1.79 15.12 9.21
CA ILE A 64 -0.99 14.54 8.14
C ILE A 64 -1.64 14.94 6.82
N ARG A 65 -0.85 15.49 5.92
CA ARG A 65 -1.29 15.99 4.61
C ARG A 65 -0.40 15.38 3.54
N GLY A 66 -0.98 15.00 2.41
CA GLY A 66 -0.24 14.44 1.29
C GLY A 66 -1.07 14.30 0.05
N ARG A 67 -0.52 13.61 -0.95
CA ARG A 67 -1.18 13.37 -2.22
C ARG A 67 -0.92 11.95 -2.70
N VAL A 68 -1.95 11.34 -3.30
CA VAL A 68 -1.86 10.03 -3.94
C VAL A 68 -2.05 10.17 -5.44
N LEU A 69 -1.16 9.55 -6.19
CA LEU A 69 -1.12 9.56 -7.65
C LEU A 69 -1.16 8.13 -8.19
N ASN A 70 -1.49 7.97 -9.47
CA ASN A 70 -1.25 6.75 -10.21
C ASN A 70 0.15 6.76 -10.87
N ARG A 71 0.54 5.65 -11.53
CA ARG A 71 1.83 5.53 -12.20
C ARG A 71 2.08 6.61 -13.27
N ALA A 72 1.03 7.16 -13.88
CA ALA A 72 1.10 8.23 -14.87
C ALA A 72 1.15 9.64 -14.25
N ASN A 73 1.40 9.78 -12.95
CA ASN A 73 1.36 11.05 -12.20
C ASN A 73 0.00 11.76 -12.20
N GLN A 74 -1.07 11.05 -12.49
CA GLN A 74 -2.40 11.64 -12.41
C GLN A 74 -2.95 11.49 -10.98
N PRO A 75 -3.72 12.46 -10.49
CA PRO A 75 -4.41 12.36 -9.21
C PRO A 75 -5.21 11.05 -9.09
N LEU A 76 -5.13 10.40 -7.94
CA LEU A 76 -5.85 9.18 -7.66
C LEU A 76 -6.87 9.41 -6.52
N PRO A 77 -8.13 9.74 -6.84
CA PRO A 77 -9.18 9.97 -5.84
C PRO A 77 -9.68 8.63 -5.25
N GLY A 78 -10.32 8.72 -4.07
CA GLY A 78 -10.97 7.57 -3.44
C GLY A 78 -10.01 6.51 -2.88
N VAL A 79 -8.74 6.86 -2.69
CA VAL A 79 -7.81 6.03 -1.91
C VAL A 79 -8.17 6.16 -0.44
N THR A 80 -8.34 5.06 0.26
CA THR A 80 -8.52 5.02 1.70
C THR A 80 -7.16 5.22 2.39
N ILE A 81 -7.09 6.23 3.25
CA ILE A 81 -5.93 6.54 4.07
C ILE A 81 -6.29 6.26 5.53
N SER A 82 -5.50 5.43 6.21
CA SER A 82 -5.65 5.06 7.61
C SER A 82 -4.28 4.94 8.29
N VAL A 83 -4.26 4.83 9.61
CA VAL A 83 -3.01 4.62 10.37
C VAL A 83 -2.93 3.18 10.84
N LEU A 84 -1.81 2.52 10.53
CA LEU A 84 -1.56 1.13 10.92
C LEU A 84 -1.60 0.98 12.44
N ASN A 85 -2.36 0.00 12.93
CA ASN A 85 -2.56 -0.31 14.36
C ASN A 85 -3.21 0.82 15.19
N HIS A 86 -3.82 1.83 14.52
CA HIS A 86 -4.52 2.95 15.15
C HIS A 86 -5.92 3.14 14.56
N PRO A 87 -6.82 2.14 14.71
CA PRO A 87 -8.18 2.22 14.16
C PRO A 87 -9.00 3.37 14.78
N GLU A 88 -8.62 3.85 15.96
CA GLU A 88 -9.27 4.96 16.66
C GLU A 88 -9.18 6.29 15.88
N PHE A 89 -8.17 6.47 15.02
CA PHE A 89 -8.11 7.62 14.13
C PHE A 89 -9.03 7.51 12.91
N GLY A 90 -9.70 6.37 12.74
CA GLY A 90 -10.58 6.16 11.60
C GLY A 90 -9.85 6.21 10.27
N GLN A 91 -10.49 6.83 9.27
CA GLN A 91 -9.94 6.92 7.91
C GLN A 91 -10.41 8.19 7.18
N THR A 92 -9.64 8.60 6.18
CA THR A 92 -10.04 9.60 5.19
C THR A 92 -9.89 9.05 3.77
N LEU A 93 -10.41 9.77 2.78
CA LEU A 93 -10.25 9.43 1.37
C LEU A 93 -9.44 10.52 0.66
N SER A 94 -8.66 10.11 -0.35
CA SER A 94 -8.07 11.08 -1.26
C SER A 94 -9.14 11.78 -2.09
N ARG A 95 -8.99 13.09 -2.26
CA ARG A 95 -9.90 13.99 -3.02
C ARG A 95 -9.73 13.83 -4.53
N ALA A 96 -10.51 14.59 -5.30
CA ALA A 96 -10.44 14.61 -6.76
C ALA A 96 -9.04 15.02 -7.30
N ASP A 97 -8.31 15.85 -6.57
CA ASP A 97 -6.93 16.27 -6.86
C ASP A 97 -5.86 15.30 -6.33
N GLY A 98 -6.28 14.17 -5.75
CA GLY A 98 -5.43 13.17 -5.10
C GLY A 98 -4.99 13.56 -3.68
N GLY A 99 -5.27 14.79 -3.22
CA GLY A 99 -4.91 15.28 -1.90
C GLY A 99 -5.69 14.60 -0.78
N PHE A 100 -5.11 14.56 0.43
CA PHE A 100 -5.79 14.13 1.65
C PHE A 100 -5.32 14.91 2.87
N ASP A 101 -6.17 14.96 3.87
CA ASP A 101 -5.87 15.50 5.20
C ASP A 101 -6.41 14.51 6.24
N MET A 102 -5.59 14.18 7.24
CA MET A 102 -5.95 13.24 8.31
C MET A 102 -5.49 13.76 9.66
N ALA A 103 -6.44 14.02 10.55
CA ALA A 103 -6.17 14.43 11.92
C ALA A 103 -5.74 13.20 12.75
N VAL A 104 -4.69 13.36 13.54
CA VAL A 104 -4.12 12.32 14.41
C VAL A 104 -3.58 12.93 15.71
N ASN A 105 -3.16 12.10 16.65
CA ASN A 105 -2.33 12.53 17.76
C ASN A 105 -0.85 12.44 17.38
N GLY A 106 -0.16 13.57 17.33
CA GLY A 106 1.27 13.62 17.08
C GLY A 106 2.12 13.20 18.29
N GLY A 107 3.44 13.29 18.11
CA GLY A 107 4.46 13.02 19.13
C GLY A 107 5.25 11.73 18.89
N GLY A 108 5.21 11.17 17.68
CA GLY A 108 5.97 9.98 17.33
C GLY A 108 5.81 9.55 15.89
N PRO A 109 6.46 8.46 15.49
CA PRO A 109 6.29 7.87 14.17
C PRO A 109 4.93 7.19 14.03
N LEU A 110 4.29 7.40 12.90
CA LEU A 110 3.06 6.71 12.48
C LEU A 110 3.29 6.06 11.12
N SER A 111 2.70 4.88 10.91
CA SER A 111 2.68 4.22 9.60
C SER A 111 1.34 4.44 8.94
N ILE A 112 1.35 5.12 7.80
CA ILE A 112 0.15 5.47 7.05
C ILE A 112 -0.10 4.40 5.98
N ASN A 113 -1.31 3.85 5.95
CA ASN A 113 -1.76 2.91 4.93
C ASN A 113 -2.49 3.64 3.81
N TYR A 114 -2.22 3.24 2.57
CA TYR A 114 -2.88 3.69 1.36
C TYR A 114 -3.48 2.50 0.65
N GLN A 115 -4.80 2.44 0.54
CA GLN A 115 -5.52 1.29 -0.02
C GLN A 115 -6.61 1.74 -1.00
N ARG A 116 -6.69 1.07 -2.15
CA ARG A 116 -7.79 1.22 -3.10
C ARG A 116 -8.01 -0.09 -3.85
N SER A 117 -9.26 -0.47 -4.09
CA SER A 117 -9.58 -1.64 -4.91
C SER A 117 -8.92 -1.55 -6.29
N GLY A 118 -8.38 -2.67 -6.78
CA GLY A 118 -7.65 -2.75 -8.04
C GLY A 118 -6.20 -2.25 -8.01
N TYR A 119 -5.72 -1.71 -6.89
CA TYR A 119 -4.35 -1.24 -6.71
C TYR A 119 -3.60 -2.05 -5.65
N ILE A 120 -2.28 -2.08 -5.78
CA ILE A 120 -1.41 -2.63 -4.74
C ILE A 120 -1.31 -1.59 -3.62
N SER A 121 -1.54 -2.04 -2.38
CA SER A 121 -1.46 -1.17 -1.19
C SER A 121 -0.04 -0.70 -0.92
N SER A 122 0.10 0.48 -0.35
CA SER A 122 1.39 1.05 0.02
C SER A 122 1.34 1.62 1.44
N GLN A 123 2.52 1.74 2.07
CA GLN A 123 2.67 2.34 3.39
C GLN A 123 3.77 3.40 3.39
N ARG A 124 3.64 4.40 4.27
CA ARG A 124 4.70 5.39 4.53
C ARG A 124 4.80 5.63 6.02
N GLN A 125 6.02 5.73 6.51
CA GLN A 125 6.28 6.17 7.88
C GLN A 125 6.50 7.68 7.91
N VAL A 126 5.94 8.33 8.91
CA VAL A 126 6.08 9.77 9.13
C VAL A 126 6.19 10.06 10.61
N THR A 127 7.12 10.92 10.99
CA THR A 127 7.17 11.47 12.35
C THR A 127 6.24 12.66 12.42
N VAL A 128 5.20 12.56 13.26
CA VAL A 128 4.15 13.56 13.36
C VAL A 128 4.45 14.49 14.54
N PRO A 129 4.56 15.81 14.32
CA PRO A 129 4.78 16.78 15.40
C PRO A 129 3.51 16.94 16.26
N TRP A 130 3.64 17.62 17.38
CA TRP A 130 2.48 18.09 18.15
C TRP A 130 1.99 19.45 17.64
N GLN A 131 0.69 19.62 17.60
CA GLN A 131 0.01 20.89 17.28
C GLN A 131 0.46 21.54 15.96
N ASP A 132 0.75 20.70 14.96
CA ASP A 132 1.29 21.16 13.68
C ASP A 132 0.80 20.27 12.54
N PHE A 133 1.16 20.66 11.33
CA PHE A 133 0.95 19.91 10.10
C PHE A 133 2.24 19.22 9.68
N VAL A 134 2.10 18.02 9.13
CA VAL A 134 3.20 17.35 8.43
C VAL A 134 2.76 16.97 7.02
N VAL A 135 3.59 17.35 6.04
CA VAL A 135 3.36 16.99 4.63
C VAL A 135 4.21 15.77 4.32
N VAL A 136 3.56 14.70 3.87
CA VAL A 136 4.24 13.50 3.39
C VAL A 136 4.48 13.60 1.89
N GLU A 137 5.52 12.91 1.41
CA GLU A 137 5.80 12.83 -0.02
C GLU A 137 4.63 12.19 -0.80
N ASP A 138 4.52 12.55 -2.08
CA ASP A 138 3.55 11.94 -2.98
C ASP A 138 3.72 10.41 -3.00
N VAL A 139 2.61 9.69 -2.86
CA VAL A 139 2.56 8.23 -2.95
C VAL A 139 1.96 7.84 -4.29
N VAL A 140 2.61 6.92 -4.99
CA VAL A 140 2.10 6.38 -6.23
C VAL A 140 1.54 4.98 -5.96
N LEU A 141 0.24 4.78 -6.22
CA LEU A 141 -0.34 3.44 -6.24
C LEU A 141 -0.36 2.90 -7.66
N ILE A 142 -0.05 1.62 -7.79
CA ILE A 142 0.00 0.92 -9.07
C ILE A 142 -1.01 -0.22 -9.11
N THR A 143 -1.57 -0.48 -10.29
CA THR A 143 -2.42 -1.64 -10.54
C THR A 143 -1.56 -2.90 -10.64
N ARG A 144 -2.15 -4.05 -10.37
CA ARG A 144 -1.49 -5.33 -10.65
C ARG A 144 -1.19 -5.46 -12.13
N ASP A 145 -0.14 -6.20 -12.45
CA ASP A 145 0.22 -6.51 -13.84
C ASP A 145 -0.96 -7.14 -14.58
N ALA A 146 -1.20 -6.69 -15.81
CA ALA A 146 -2.23 -7.26 -16.68
C ALA A 146 -1.82 -8.65 -17.19
N GLN A 147 -0.50 -8.91 -17.30
CA GLN A 147 0.03 -10.22 -17.68
C GLN A 147 -0.22 -11.22 -16.56
N THR A 148 -0.85 -12.34 -16.92
CA THR A 148 -1.10 -13.47 -16.02
C THR A 148 -0.58 -14.76 -16.59
N THR A 149 -0.22 -15.70 -15.71
CA THR A 149 0.06 -17.07 -16.07
C THR A 149 -0.74 -18.01 -15.20
N VAL A 150 -1.54 -18.85 -15.81
CA VAL A 150 -2.28 -19.91 -15.11
C VAL A 150 -1.34 -21.12 -14.94
N VAL A 151 -1.16 -21.53 -13.69
CA VAL A 151 -0.32 -22.67 -13.28
C VAL A 151 -1.21 -23.79 -12.79
N ASP A 152 -1.06 -24.98 -13.34
CA ASP A 152 -1.73 -26.20 -12.92
C ASP A 152 -0.88 -26.95 -11.88
N LEU A 153 -1.28 -26.92 -10.61
CA LEU A 153 -0.59 -27.58 -9.50
C LEU A 153 -0.83 -29.10 -9.45
N THR A 154 -1.69 -29.65 -10.34
CA THR A 154 -1.84 -31.09 -10.51
C THR A 154 -0.77 -31.68 -11.45
N ASN A 155 -0.04 -30.83 -12.17
CA ASN A 155 1.05 -31.25 -13.05
C ASN A 155 2.24 -31.77 -12.23
N THR A 156 2.58 -33.04 -12.43
CA THR A 156 3.68 -33.71 -11.72
C THR A 156 4.87 -34.04 -12.64
N THR A 157 4.84 -33.60 -13.88
CA THR A 157 5.82 -34.06 -14.91
C THR A 157 6.72 -32.95 -15.43
N GLU A 158 6.20 -31.72 -15.58
CA GLU A 158 6.89 -30.62 -16.26
C GLU A 158 7.02 -29.39 -15.39
N ILE A 159 8.11 -28.64 -15.58
CA ILE A 159 8.26 -27.30 -15.00
C ILE A 159 7.32 -26.34 -15.73
N GLN A 160 6.51 -25.60 -14.99
CA GLN A 160 5.69 -24.54 -15.54
C GLN A 160 6.37 -23.17 -15.33
N VAL A 161 6.24 -22.28 -16.31
CA VAL A 161 6.92 -20.98 -16.31
C VAL A 161 5.89 -19.89 -16.26
N ALA A 162 5.87 -19.12 -15.16
CA ALA A 162 5.04 -17.92 -15.02
C ALA A 162 5.89 -16.66 -15.24
N ARG A 163 5.36 -15.69 -16.00
CA ARG A 163 6.09 -14.47 -16.36
C ARG A 163 5.22 -13.24 -16.15
N GLY A 164 5.85 -12.16 -15.66
CA GLY A 164 5.29 -10.82 -15.68
C GLY A 164 5.40 -10.16 -17.06
N SER A 165 4.89 -8.94 -17.18
CA SER A 165 5.10 -8.12 -18.37
C SER A 165 6.58 -7.81 -18.58
N ILE A 166 6.98 -7.69 -19.87
CA ILE A 166 8.30 -7.14 -20.21
C ILE A 166 8.26 -5.64 -19.93
N VAL A 167 9.23 -5.15 -19.16
CA VAL A 167 9.40 -3.74 -18.86
C VAL A 167 10.65 -3.23 -19.57
N THR A 168 10.54 -2.08 -20.23
CA THR A 168 11.65 -1.36 -20.86
C THR A 168 11.58 0.11 -20.45
N ASP A 169 12.66 0.61 -19.85
CA ASP A 169 12.83 2.03 -19.50
C ASP A 169 14.31 2.43 -19.61
N SER A 170 14.70 3.55 -18.97
CA SER A 170 16.10 4.03 -18.98
C SER A 170 17.10 3.05 -18.40
N ASP A 171 16.66 2.16 -17.50
CA ASP A 171 17.53 1.21 -16.81
C ASP A 171 17.75 -0.08 -17.61
N GLY A 172 16.93 -0.32 -18.64
CA GLY A 172 17.05 -1.47 -19.55
C GLY A 172 15.75 -2.25 -19.71
N THR A 173 15.86 -3.40 -20.37
CA THR A 173 14.74 -4.34 -20.59
C THR A 173 14.86 -5.51 -19.62
N ARG A 174 13.76 -5.87 -18.97
CA ARG A 174 13.71 -6.94 -17.97
C ARG A 174 12.34 -7.60 -17.87
N GLN A 175 12.33 -8.83 -17.39
CA GLN A 175 11.12 -9.60 -17.13
C GLN A 175 11.31 -10.47 -15.89
N ALA A 176 10.32 -10.51 -15.02
CA ALA A 176 10.25 -11.46 -13.92
C ALA A 176 9.80 -12.84 -14.41
N THR A 177 10.45 -13.89 -13.98
CA THR A 177 10.13 -15.28 -14.34
C THR A 177 10.14 -16.15 -13.09
N LEU A 178 9.04 -16.87 -12.85
CA LEU A 178 8.93 -17.90 -11.80
C LEU A 178 8.95 -19.28 -12.46
N LEU A 179 9.68 -20.20 -11.87
CA LEU A 179 9.69 -21.60 -12.28
C LEU A 179 8.97 -22.43 -11.23
N ILE A 180 7.85 -23.02 -11.62
CA ILE A 180 7.06 -23.88 -10.73
C ILE A 180 7.47 -25.33 -10.98
N PRO A 181 8.20 -25.99 -10.04
CA PRO A 181 8.61 -27.37 -10.18
C PRO A 181 7.42 -28.32 -10.28
N PRO A 182 7.56 -29.45 -10.97
CA PRO A 182 6.50 -30.44 -11.05
C PRO A 182 6.12 -30.98 -9.67
N GLY A 183 4.83 -31.20 -9.43
CA GLY A 183 4.31 -31.69 -8.15
C GLY A 183 4.33 -30.68 -7.01
N THR A 184 4.57 -29.38 -7.29
CA THR A 184 4.44 -28.30 -6.31
C THR A 184 3.00 -28.22 -5.82
N GLN A 185 2.80 -28.17 -4.50
CA GLN A 185 1.51 -27.93 -3.87
C GLN A 185 1.44 -26.53 -3.27
N ALA A 186 0.23 -25.95 -3.23
CA ALA A 186 0.01 -24.64 -2.62
C ALA A 186 -1.30 -24.59 -1.84
N GLN A 187 -1.31 -23.70 -0.85
CA GLN A 187 -2.48 -23.34 -0.07
C GLN A 187 -2.64 -21.83 -0.05
N VAL A 188 -3.87 -21.36 0.09
CA VAL A 188 -4.21 -19.94 0.29
C VAL A 188 -5.04 -19.80 1.55
N TYR A 189 -5.04 -18.60 2.14
CA TYR A 189 -5.81 -18.31 3.34
C TYR A 189 -7.29 -18.09 3.03
N ASN A 190 -8.14 -18.62 3.90
CA ASN A 190 -9.56 -18.28 3.99
C ASN A 190 -9.77 -17.03 4.85
N PRO A 191 -10.93 -16.35 4.75
CA PRO A 191 -11.24 -15.18 5.59
C PRO A 191 -11.19 -15.44 7.10
N ASP A 192 -11.39 -16.67 7.54
CA ASP A 192 -11.31 -17.09 8.95
C ASP A 192 -9.86 -17.36 9.43
N GLY A 193 -8.89 -17.20 8.52
CA GLY A 193 -7.45 -17.42 8.79
C GLY A 193 -7.00 -18.88 8.72
N THR A 194 -7.88 -19.82 8.40
CA THR A 194 -7.52 -21.20 8.03
C THR A 194 -6.94 -21.23 6.62
N THR A 195 -6.37 -22.35 6.20
CA THR A 195 -5.86 -22.52 4.83
C THR A 195 -6.68 -23.55 4.07
N ARG A 196 -6.74 -23.39 2.75
CA ARG A 196 -7.29 -24.37 1.81
C ARG A 196 -6.31 -24.69 0.70
N PRO A 197 -6.20 -25.95 0.25
CA PRO A 197 -5.41 -26.27 -0.92
C PRO A 197 -6.04 -25.67 -2.19
N VAL A 198 -5.20 -25.39 -3.17
CA VAL A 198 -5.59 -24.97 -4.51
C VAL A 198 -4.94 -25.86 -5.54
N THR A 199 -5.65 -26.12 -6.63
CA THR A 199 -5.16 -26.94 -7.75
C THR A 199 -4.67 -26.09 -8.92
N THR A 200 -4.98 -24.79 -8.90
CA THR A 200 -4.62 -23.83 -9.94
C THR A 200 -4.29 -22.49 -9.28
N LEU A 201 -3.30 -21.79 -9.82
CA LEU A 201 -2.96 -20.42 -9.44
C LEU A 201 -2.84 -19.54 -10.69
N THR A 202 -3.48 -18.39 -10.66
CA THR A 202 -3.31 -17.34 -11.66
C THR A 202 -2.28 -16.34 -11.13
N LEU A 203 -1.02 -16.52 -11.53
CA LEU A 203 0.11 -15.76 -11.03
C LEU A 203 0.32 -14.45 -11.79
N ARG A 204 0.74 -13.42 -11.06
CA ARG A 204 1.17 -12.11 -11.56
C ARG A 204 2.49 -11.70 -10.92
N ALA A 205 3.33 -11.00 -11.67
CA ALA A 205 4.56 -10.40 -11.17
C ALA A 205 4.56 -8.91 -11.54
N THR A 206 4.18 -8.05 -10.60
CA THR A 206 4.02 -6.62 -10.82
C THR A 206 5.25 -5.87 -10.35
N GLU A 207 5.97 -5.23 -11.27
CA GLU A 207 7.16 -4.46 -10.93
C GLU A 207 6.81 -3.06 -10.38
N PHE A 208 7.45 -2.68 -9.26
CA PHE A 208 7.35 -1.34 -8.67
C PHE A 208 8.32 -0.36 -9.34
N THR A 209 9.55 -0.78 -9.61
CA THR A 209 10.71 0.04 -9.98
C THR A 209 10.69 0.58 -11.42
N VAL A 210 9.51 0.77 -12.02
CA VAL A 210 9.36 1.22 -13.39
C VAL A 210 9.44 2.75 -13.49
N GLY A 211 10.46 3.24 -14.21
CA GLY A 211 10.63 4.65 -14.54
C GLY A 211 10.81 5.57 -13.32
N ALA A 212 10.70 6.87 -13.52
CA ALA A 212 10.95 7.89 -12.49
C ALA A 212 10.02 7.81 -11.26
N ASN A 213 8.86 7.17 -11.38
CA ASN A 213 7.90 6.99 -10.28
C ASN A 213 8.13 5.71 -9.46
N GLY A 214 9.09 4.87 -9.84
CA GLY A 214 9.43 3.65 -9.12
C GLY A 214 9.62 3.87 -7.62
N PRO A 215 10.48 4.79 -7.17
CA PRO A 215 10.69 5.05 -5.74
C PRO A 215 9.42 5.43 -4.97
N LYS A 216 8.52 6.20 -5.59
CA LYS A 216 7.24 6.61 -4.99
C LYS A 216 6.19 5.50 -5.00
N ALA A 217 6.36 4.47 -5.84
CA ALA A 217 5.45 3.34 -5.97
C ALA A 217 5.76 2.18 -5.01
N MET A 218 6.89 2.20 -4.34
CA MET A 218 7.32 1.12 -3.45
C MET A 218 6.28 0.79 -2.37
N PRO A 219 6.16 -0.47 -1.94
CA PRO A 219 5.14 -0.89 -0.97
C PRO A 219 5.34 -0.28 0.41
N GLY A 220 6.57 0.11 0.74
CA GLY A 220 6.93 0.74 2.01
C GLY A 220 8.29 1.43 1.94
N PRO A 221 8.72 2.08 3.04
CA PRO A 221 10.03 2.71 3.11
C PRO A 221 11.13 1.68 3.09
N LEU A 222 12.26 2.03 2.44
CA LEU A 222 13.49 1.24 2.52
C LEU A 222 14.23 1.47 3.84
N PRO A 223 14.96 0.48 4.33
CA PRO A 223 16.00 0.71 5.32
C PRO A 223 17.01 1.78 4.84
N ALA A 224 17.45 2.67 5.74
CA ALA A 224 18.23 3.86 5.41
C ALA A 224 19.54 3.60 4.62
N ASN A 225 20.08 2.39 4.68
CA ASN A 225 21.36 2.01 4.05
C ASN A 225 21.18 1.08 2.83
N VAL A 226 19.98 1.01 2.26
CA VAL A 226 19.66 0.12 1.14
C VAL A 226 19.17 0.93 -0.05
N ALA A 227 19.63 0.60 -1.25
CA ALA A 227 19.10 1.13 -2.49
C ALA A 227 18.35 0.03 -3.25
N TYR A 228 17.27 0.38 -3.93
CA TYR A 228 16.57 -0.56 -4.80
C TYR A 228 17.31 -0.71 -6.12
N THR A 229 17.44 -1.94 -6.54
CA THR A 229 17.76 -2.27 -7.93
C THR A 229 16.53 -2.80 -8.66
N TYR A 230 15.75 -3.61 -7.97
CA TYR A 230 14.53 -4.22 -8.51
C TYR A 230 13.57 -4.56 -7.36
N ALA A 231 12.31 -4.28 -7.54
CA ALA A 231 11.27 -4.66 -6.59
C ALA A 231 9.97 -5.02 -7.31
N LEU A 232 9.33 -6.09 -6.85
CA LEU A 232 8.08 -6.56 -7.41
C LEU A 232 7.14 -7.10 -6.34
N GLU A 233 5.85 -7.12 -6.68
CA GLU A 233 4.81 -7.88 -6.00
C GLU A 233 4.55 -9.17 -6.77
N LEU A 234 4.72 -10.31 -6.11
CA LEU A 234 4.24 -11.60 -6.59
C LEU A 234 2.86 -11.83 -5.99
N SER A 235 1.87 -12.10 -6.81
CA SER A 235 0.50 -12.32 -6.34
C SER A 235 -0.21 -13.41 -7.13
N ALA A 236 -1.22 -14.02 -6.51
CA ALA A 236 -2.13 -14.96 -7.14
C ALA A 236 -3.58 -14.45 -7.00
N ASP A 237 -4.36 -14.54 -8.06
CA ASP A 237 -5.76 -14.03 -8.05
C ASP A 237 -6.65 -14.82 -7.06
N GLU A 238 -6.31 -16.07 -6.76
CA GLU A 238 -7.00 -16.95 -5.82
C GLU A 238 -6.70 -16.61 -4.35
N ALA A 239 -5.63 -15.85 -4.09
CA ALA A 239 -5.18 -15.47 -2.76
C ALA A 239 -5.68 -14.06 -2.41
N THR A 240 -6.83 -14.00 -1.75
CA THR A 240 -7.48 -12.73 -1.37
C THR A 240 -7.09 -12.23 0.02
N ILE A 241 -6.48 -13.09 0.82
CA ILE A 241 -6.05 -12.80 2.20
C ILE A 241 -4.55 -12.95 2.31
N LYS A 242 -3.89 -11.97 2.91
CA LYS A 242 -2.46 -11.99 3.25
C LYS A 242 -2.32 -12.12 4.77
N LYS A 243 -1.51 -13.07 5.22
CA LYS A 243 -1.20 -13.27 6.64
C LYS A 243 0.30 -13.43 6.83
N ASP A 244 0.87 -12.71 7.79
CA ASP A 244 2.32 -12.71 8.06
C ASP A 244 3.16 -12.44 6.80
N GLY A 245 2.71 -11.50 5.95
CA GLY A 245 3.36 -11.14 4.70
C GLY A 245 3.19 -12.15 3.56
N LYS A 246 2.44 -13.24 3.75
CA LYS A 246 2.25 -14.32 2.76
C LYS A 246 0.78 -14.43 2.36
N ASP A 247 0.54 -14.60 1.08
CA ASP A 247 -0.78 -14.85 0.48
C ASP A 247 -0.91 -16.27 -0.06
N VAL A 248 0.19 -16.85 -0.59
CA VAL A 248 0.29 -18.24 -1.04
C VAL A 248 1.34 -18.98 -0.23
N LEU A 249 1.00 -20.18 0.23
CA LEU A 249 1.90 -21.08 0.94
C LEU A 249 2.26 -22.25 0.03
N PHE A 250 3.47 -22.24 -0.51
CA PHE A 250 4.01 -23.34 -1.28
C PHE A 250 4.66 -24.38 -0.37
N ASP A 251 4.55 -25.68 -0.72
CA ASP A 251 5.18 -26.79 0.01
C ASP A 251 6.71 -26.86 -0.20
N ARG A 252 7.21 -26.15 -1.23
CA ARG A 252 8.63 -26.10 -1.60
C ARG A 252 9.02 -24.73 -2.15
N PRO A 253 10.34 -24.39 -2.20
CA PRO A 253 10.78 -23.16 -2.84
C PRO A 253 10.40 -23.10 -4.32
N VAL A 254 9.92 -21.93 -4.75
CA VAL A 254 9.66 -21.60 -6.15
C VAL A 254 10.79 -20.69 -6.61
N PRO A 255 11.68 -21.15 -7.52
CA PRO A 255 12.73 -20.29 -8.06
C PRO A 255 12.19 -19.09 -8.81
N PHE A 256 12.81 -17.96 -8.58
CA PHE A 256 12.47 -16.68 -9.18
C PHE A 256 13.71 -16.10 -9.89
N TYR A 257 13.52 -15.57 -11.08
CA TYR A 257 14.56 -14.96 -11.91
C TYR A 257 14.13 -13.60 -12.43
N VAL A 258 15.13 -12.74 -12.60
CA VAL A 258 15.01 -11.45 -13.29
C VAL A 258 16.20 -11.34 -14.25
N ASP A 259 15.98 -10.76 -15.42
CA ASP A 259 17.07 -10.46 -16.35
C ASP A 259 18.11 -9.55 -15.67
N ASN A 260 19.39 -9.79 -15.94
CA ASN A 260 20.49 -8.98 -15.41
C ASN A 260 20.63 -7.66 -16.21
N PHE A 261 19.60 -6.84 -16.18
CA PHE A 261 19.52 -5.59 -16.94
C PHE A 261 20.50 -4.50 -16.45
N LEU A 262 20.98 -4.61 -15.21
CA LEU A 262 21.97 -3.69 -14.61
C LEU A 262 23.42 -4.14 -14.80
N ASN A 263 23.65 -5.25 -15.52
CA ASN A 263 24.96 -5.81 -15.79
C ASN A 263 25.80 -6.12 -14.54
N PHE A 264 25.17 -6.63 -13.49
CA PHE A 264 25.90 -7.13 -12.32
C PHE A 264 26.90 -8.23 -12.72
N PRO A 265 28.06 -8.30 -12.08
CA PRO A 265 29.03 -9.36 -12.33
C PRO A 265 28.41 -10.73 -12.11
N VAL A 266 28.60 -11.65 -13.08
CA VAL A 266 28.12 -13.03 -12.98
C VAL A 266 28.77 -13.71 -11.77
N GLY A 267 27.96 -14.39 -10.95
CA GLY A 267 28.40 -15.03 -9.71
C GLY A 267 28.41 -14.10 -8.49
N GLY A 268 28.10 -12.82 -8.65
CA GLY A 268 27.92 -11.91 -7.54
C GLY A 268 26.65 -12.25 -6.74
N ALA A 269 26.71 -12.10 -5.41
CA ALA A 269 25.53 -12.25 -4.56
C ALA A 269 24.70 -10.96 -4.58
N VAL A 270 23.41 -11.06 -4.89
CA VAL A 270 22.45 -9.94 -4.80
C VAL A 270 21.57 -10.18 -3.56
N PRO A 271 21.58 -9.28 -2.56
CA PRO A 271 20.72 -9.41 -1.40
C PRO A 271 19.24 -9.33 -1.80
N VAL A 272 18.41 -10.18 -1.22
CA VAL A 272 16.96 -10.18 -1.41
C VAL A 272 16.29 -9.94 -0.07
N GLY A 273 15.34 -8.99 -0.04
CA GLY A 273 14.47 -8.71 1.10
C GLY A 273 13.01 -8.81 0.70
N TYR A 274 12.13 -8.87 1.67
CA TYR A 274 10.69 -8.74 1.48
C TYR A 274 10.13 -7.68 2.43
N TYR A 275 9.07 -7.04 2.01
CA TYR A 275 8.37 -6.05 2.83
C TYR A 275 7.21 -6.72 3.59
N ASP A 276 7.22 -6.63 4.91
CA ASP A 276 6.15 -7.10 5.79
C ASP A 276 5.21 -5.93 6.14
N SER A 277 4.09 -5.84 5.43
CA SER A 277 3.11 -4.77 5.64
C SER A 277 2.44 -4.79 7.01
N ALA A 278 2.43 -5.93 7.73
CA ALA A 278 1.90 -5.99 9.08
C ALA A 278 2.81 -5.30 10.09
N LYS A 279 4.12 -5.25 9.80
CA LYS A 279 5.14 -4.61 10.63
C LYS A 279 5.57 -3.24 10.09
N SER A 280 5.16 -2.89 8.87
CA SER A 280 5.65 -1.70 8.15
C SER A 280 7.19 -1.69 7.99
N ALA A 281 7.79 -2.87 7.70
CA ALA A 281 9.25 -3.08 7.66
C ALA A 281 9.66 -4.13 6.62
#